data_48b08884ae29ad653b0497ebbde1ee3e
#
_entry.id   48b08884ae29ad653b0497ebbde1ee3e
#
_cell.length_a   1.000
_cell.length_b   1.000
_cell.length_c   1.000
_cell.angle_alpha   90.00
_cell.angle_beta   90.00
_cell.angle_gamma   90.00
#
_symmetry.space_group_name_H-M   'P 1'
#
loop_
_entity.id
_entity.type
_entity.pdbx_description
1 polymer ?
#
loop_
_entity_poly.entity_id
_entity_poly.type
_entity_poly.pdbx_seq_one_letter_code
_entity_poly.pdbx_strand_id
1 'polypeptide(L)'
;TRTFDRNYIVKYLGINVFTLYDGIKTAQANQVRASADSSDMAAVLDYLGTHYAEPNEANFGQAEGKNVVYIHLESMQQFLIDLSLTDETGMTAEVTPFLNSLYHSSDSYSYSNIFHQTGQGKTSDAELMLDNSLFGLPQGSAFTQIGADNTFQSAPAILGETFGYTSAVFHGNVGSFWDRDNVYKSFDYDYFFDADSSYTLTDENSVEYGLKDKLFFQESAQYLEQLPQPFYAKFITVSNHFPFPEDEMNNTFTLDTGDETIDGYFNTARYADEALAEFFQYMKDAGLYDNTLFVLYGDHFGISSSRNETLAPLIGANPDLWGAYDDAM
;
A
#
# COMPACT_ATOMS: atom_id res chain seq x y z
N THR A 1 14.47 17.19 -7.16
CA THR A 1 14.80 15.90 -7.81
C THR A 1 13.90 14.85 -7.21
N ARG A 2 13.16 14.11 -8.01
CA ARG A 2 12.40 12.97 -7.54
C ARG A 2 13.36 11.88 -7.10
N THR A 3 13.31 11.43 -5.84
CA THR A 3 14.29 10.53 -5.23
C THR A 3 13.74 9.13 -4.95
N PHE A 4 12.58 8.80 -5.51
CA PHE A 4 11.88 7.54 -5.26
C PHE A 4 12.42 6.34 -6.06
N ASP A 5 13.23 6.57 -7.10
CA ASP A 5 13.85 5.51 -7.90
C ASP A 5 15.30 5.89 -8.24
N ARG A 6 16.25 5.05 -7.84
CA ARG A 6 17.68 5.25 -8.11
C ARG A 6 17.98 5.16 -9.60
N ASN A 7 17.35 4.26 -10.34
CA ASN A 7 17.53 4.14 -11.78
C ASN A 7 17.09 5.41 -12.50
N TYR A 8 15.99 6.02 -12.04
CA TYR A 8 15.51 7.28 -12.56
C TYR A 8 16.54 8.40 -12.35
N ILE A 9 17.13 8.47 -11.16
CA ILE A 9 18.17 9.48 -10.86
C ILE A 9 19.41 9.26 -11.74
N VAL A 10 19.87 8.02 -11.87
CA VAL A 10 21.01 7.67 -12.73
C VAL A 10 20.72 8.00 -14.20
N LYS A 11 19.49 7.71 -14.67
CA LYS A 11 19.06 7.99 -16.06
C LYS A 11 19.15 9.48 -16.40
N TYR A 12 18.77 10.37 -15.48
CA TYR A 12 18.74 11.81 -15.72
C TYR A 12 20.02 12.56 -15.36
N LEU A 13 20.73 12.11 -14.34
CA LEU A 13 21.96 12.77 -13.88
C LEU A 13 23.25 12.11 -14.37
N GLY A 14 23.15 10.87 -14.86
CA GLY A 14 24.29 10.03 -15.18
C GLY A 14 24.99 9.46 -13.96
N ILE A 15 25.71 8.36 -14.16
CA ILE A 15 26.33 7.58 -13.06
C ILE A 15 27.32 8.41 -12.22
N ASN A 16 28.11 9.26 -12.85
CA ASN A 16 29.13 10.04 -12.13
C ASN A 16 28.51 11.06 -11.15
N VAL A 17 27.45 11.76 -11.59
CA VAL A 17 26.74 12.73 -10.73
C VAL A 17 25.97 12.01 -9.64
N PHE A 18 25.36 10.86 -9.97
CA PHE A 18 24.70 10.02 -8.99
C PHE A 18 25.68 9.54 -7.90
N THR A 19 26.86 9.03 -8.28
CA THR A 19 27.87 8.56 -7.30
C THR A 19 28.30 9.68 -6.34
N LEU A 20 28.50 10.91 -6.85
CA LEU A 20 28.82 12.05 -6.00
C LEU A 20 27.66 12.41 -5.05
N TYR A 21 26.44 12.43 -5.56
CA TYR A 21 25.22 12.66 -4.78
C TYR A 21 25.05 11.62 -3.68
N ASP A 22 25.20 10.36 -4.02
CA ASP A 22 25.09 9.22 -3.10
C ASP A 22 26.16 9.29 -2.01
N GLY A 23 27.40 9.57 -2.38
CA GLY A 23 28.49 9.79 -1.41
C GLY A 23 28.24 10.92 -0.42
N ILE A 24 27.66 12.05 -0.87
CA ILE A 24 27.26 13.15 0.02
C ILE A 24 26.14 12.71 0.96
N LYS A 25 25.11 12.02 0.45
CA LYS A 25 24.01 11.53 1.25
C LYS A 25 24.44 10.51 2.32
N THR A 26 25.30 9.58 1.93
CA THR A 26 25.90 8.61 2.86
C THR A 26 26.72 9.30 3.96
N ALA A 27 27.53 10.30 3.60
CA ALA A 27 28.28 11.05 4.59
C ALA A 27 27.38 11.82 5.57
N GLN A 28 26.28 12.43 5.09
CA GLN A 28 25.28 13.08 5.94
C GLN A 28 24.60 12.09 6.89
N ALA A 29 24.16 10.94 6.38
CA ALA A 29 23.52 9.88 7.19
C ALA A 29 24.48 9.38 8.28
N ASN A 30 25.74 9.13 7.94
CA ASN A 30 26.75 8.70 8.91
C ASN A 30 27.02 9.77 9.99
N GLN A 31 26.98 11.06 9.63
CA GLN A 31 27.13 12.14 10.62
C GLN A 31 25.94 12.16 11.59
N VAL A 32 24.69 11.99 11.12
CA VAL A 32 23.50 11.91 11.98
C VAL A 32 23.61 10.71 12.92
N ARG A 33 23.95 9.53 12.41
CA ARG A 33 24.17 8.32 13.23
C ARG A 33 25.24 8.53 14.29
N ALA A 34 26.36 9.17 13.94
CA ALA A 34 27.45 9.42 14.87
C ALA A 34 27.10 10.45 15.96
N SER A 35 26.10 11.30 15.74
CA SER A 35 25.62 12.29 16.71
C SER A 35 24.46 11.83 17.59
N ALA A 36 23.86 10.67 17.28
CA ALA A 36 22.80 10.09 18.10
C ALA A 36 23.34 9.62 19.47
N ASP A 37 22.63 9.92 20.53
CA ASP A 37 22.99 9.53 21.88
C ASP A 37 21.84 8.86 22.65
N SER A 38 22.13 8.32 23.84
CA SER A 38 21.18 7.61 24.67
C SER A 38 20.05 8.49 25.26
N SER A 39 20.20 9.82 25.23
CA SER A 39 19.14 10.73 25.72
C SER A 39 17.96 10.79 24.76
N ASP A 40 18.20 10.64 23.46
CA ASP A 40 17.14 10.57 22.45
C ASP A 40 16.29 9.31 22.66
N MET A 41 16.92 8.19 23.01
CA MET A 41 16.23 6.93 23.31
C MET A 41 15.35 7.04 24.56
N ALA A 42 15.76 7.80 25.58
CA ALA A 42 14.98 7.96 26.82
C ALA A 42 13.61 8.61 26.55
N ALA A 43 13.55 9.61 25.65
CA ALA A 43 12.31 10.26 25.25
C ALA A 43 11.36 9.30 24.49
N VAL A 44 11.93 8.45 23.63
CA VAL A 44 11.16 7.42 22.91
C VAL A 44 10.59 6.37 23.87
N LEU A 45 11.39 5.89 24.82
CA LEU A 45 10.93 4.91 25.82
C LEU A 45 9.86 5.48 26.75
N ASP A 46 9.97 6.74 27.15
CA ASP A 46 8.94 7.43 27.94
C ASP A 46 7.63 7.56 27.13
N TYR A 47 7.71 7.94 25.86
CA TYR A 47 6.55 8.00 24.99
C TYR A 47 5.87 6.64 24.84
N LEU A 48 6.62 5.58 24.53
CA LEU A 48 6.10 4.21 24.41
C LEU A 48 5.45 3.73 25.72
N GLY A 49 6.08 4.00 26.86
CA GLY A 49 5.55 3.62 28.18
C GLY A 49 4.24 4.32 28.53
N THR A 50 4.02 5.53 28.02
CA THR A 50 2.80 6.32 28.28
C THR A 50 1.70 6.14 27.23
N HIS A 51 2.03 5.58 26.06
CA HIS A 51 1.12 5.39 24.92
C HIS A 51 0.93 3.91 24.54
N TYR A 52 1.31 3.00 25.43
CA TYR A 52 1.10 1.56 25.20
C TYR A 52 -0.40 1.25 25.13
N ALA A 53 -0.81 0.57 24.06
CA ALA A 53 -2.17 0.08 23.92
C ALA A 53 -2.27 -1.34 24.46
N GLU A 54 -3.15 -1.54 25.45
CA GLU A 54 -3.41 -2.89 25.98
C GLU A 54 -4.07 -3.77 24.92
N PRO A 55 -3.66 -5.04 24.79
CA PRO A 55 -4.31 -5.99 23.88
C PRO A 55 -5.79 -6.14 24.21
N ASN A 56 -6.63 -6.26 23.19
CA ASN A 56 -8.03 -6.64 23.38
C ASN A 56 -8.11 -8.13 23.73
N GLU A 57 -8.39 -8.45 25.00
CA GLU A 57 -8.45 -9.84 25.50
C GLU A 57 -9.45 -10.73 24.73
N ALA A 58 -10.54 -10.14 24.21
CA ALA A 58 -11.55 -10.90 23.47
C ALA A 58 -11.04 -11.39 22.12
N ASN A 59 -10.09 -10.68 21.52
CA ASN A 59 -9.55 -10.99 20.18
C ASN A 59 -8.13 -11.56 20.23
N PHE A 60 -7.49 -11.55 21.40
CA PHE A 60 -6.13 -12.04 21.55
C PHE A 60 -6.02 -13.53 21.16
N GLY A 61 -5.06 -13.85 20.29
CA GLY A 61 -4.79 -15.23 19.86
C GLY A 61 -5.75 -15.79 18.79
N GLN A 62 -6.77 -15.06 18.33
CA GLN A 62 -7.72 -15.59 17.32
C GLN A 62 -7.04 -15.93 15.98
N ALA A 63 -5.93 -15.28 15.65
CA ALA A 63 -5.16 -15.53 14.43
C ALA A 63 -3.92 -16.40 14.66
N GLU A 64 -3.75 -17.03 15.82
CA GLU A 64 -2.58 -17.86 16.10
C GLU A 64 -2.48 -19.02 15.11
N GLY A 65 -1.31 -19.16 14.44
CA GLY A 65 -1.03 -20.19 13.46
C GLY A 65 -1.74 -20.05 12.10
N LYS A 66 -2.52 -18.99 11.90
CA LYS A 66 -3.13 -18.69 10.60
C LYS A 66 -2.13 -18.02 9.66
N ASN A 67 -2.33 -18.23 8.36
CA ASN A 67 -1.69 -17.38 7.37
C ASN A 67 -2.16 -15.94 7.53
N VAL A 68 -1.32 -14.99 7.18
CA VAL A 68 -1.65 -13.56 7.18
C VAL A 68 -1.42 -13.00 5.80
N VAL A 69 -2.44 -12.37 5.22
CA VAL A 69 -2.37 -11.68 3.93
C VAL A 69 -2.72 -10.22 4.12
N TYR A 70 -1.73 -9.35 3.95
CA TYR A 70 -1.93 -7.91 3.88
C TYR A 70 -2.14 -7.48 2.42
N ILE A 71 -3.17 -6.70 2.17
CA ILE A 71 -3.45 -6.10 0.86
C ILE A 71 -3.40 -4.59 1.01
N HIS A 72 -2.35 -4.02 0.47
CA HIS A 72 -2.03 -2.61 0.40
C HIS A 72 -2.72 -2.05 -0.85
N LEU A 73 -3.84 -1.37 -0.64
CA LEU A 73 -4.69 -0.85 -1.69
C LEU A 73 -4.23 0.54 -2.10
N GLU A 74 -3.60 0.64 -3.25
CA GLU A 74 -3.13 1.91 -3.81
C GLU A 74 -4.25 2.94 -3.90
N SER A 75 -4.05 4.11 -3.28
CA SER A 75 -4.92 5.28 -3.38
C SER A 75 -6.40 5.05 -2.99
N MET A 76 -6.73 3.97 -2.27
CA MET A 76 -8.10 3.63 -1.89
C MET A 76 -8.53 4.45 -0.67
N GLN A 77 -9.65 5.19 -0.79
CA GLN A 77 -10.14 6.09 0.25
C GLN A 77 -11.48 5.60 0.85
N GLN A 78 -11.70 5.93 2.12
CA GLN A 78 -12.88 5.49 2.89
C GLN A 78 -14.21 5.87 2.25
N PHE A 79 -14.32 7.01 1.56
CA PHE A 79 -15.57 7.45 0.95
C PHE A 79 -16.06 6.55 -0.19
N LEU A 80 -15.23 5.64 -0.69
CA LEU A 80 -15.62 4.65 -1.71
C LEU A 80 -16.54 3.55 -1.14
N ILE A 81 -16.48 3.32 0.17
CA ILE A 81 -17.36 2.35 0.83
C ILE A 81 -18.79 2.85 0.78
N ASP A 82 -19.70 1.98 0.31
CA ASP A 82 -21.12 2.25 0.09
C ASP A 82 -21.43 3.34 -0.95
N LEU A 83 -20.43 3.82 -1.68
CA LEU A 83 -20.64 4.80 -2.74
C LEU A 83 -21.25 4.16 -3.97
N SER A 84 -22.39 4.70 -4.40
CA SER A 84 -23.03 4.41 -5.69
C SER A 84 -22.98 5.63 -6.58
N LEU A 85 -22.56 5.45 -7.81
CA LEU A 85 -22.54 6.51 -8.83
C LEU A 85 -23.61 6.25 -9.89
N THR A 86 -24.21 7.31 -10.37
CA THR A 86 -25.03 7.30 -11.58
C THR A 86 -24.25 7.99 -12.68
N ASP A 87 -23.94 7.26 -13.72
CA ASP A 87 -23.17 7.78 -14.86
C ASP A 87 -24.05 8.53 -15.88
N GLU A 88 -23.44 9.08 -16.92
CA GLU A 88 -24.15 9.85 -17.96
C GLU A 88 -25.14 9.01 -18.77
N THR A 89 -24.97 7.70 -18.83
CA THR A 89 -25.91 6.79 -19.48
C THR A 89 -27.15 6.52 -18.62
N GLY A 90 -27.15 6.95 -17.36
CA GLY A 90 -28.17 6.67 -16.36
C GLY A 90 -27.98 5.32 -15.65
N MET A 91 -26.87 4.65 -15.86
CA MET A 91 -26.51 3.45 -15.10
C MET A 91 -26.12 3.84 -13.68
N THR A 92 -26.72 3.16 -12.69
CA THR A 92 -26.34 3.32 -11.27
C THR A 92 -25.70 2.04 -10.78
N ALA A 93 -24.49 2.14 -10.23
CA ALA A 93 -23.78 1.00 -9.65
C ALA A 93 -22.90 1.43 -8.47
N GLU A 94 -22.67 0.48 -7.55
CA GLU A 94 -21.68 0.67 -6.48
C GLU A 94 -20.26 0.73 -7.06
N VAL A 95 -19.41 1.59 -6.48
CA VAL A 95 -18.00 1.68 -6.93
C VAL A 95 -17.21 0.48 -6.44
N THR A 96 -17.37 0.08 -5.18
CA THR A 96 -16.59 -1.01 -4.55
C THR A 96 -17.50 -2.07 -3.92
N PRO A 97 -18.33 -2.81 -4.72
CA PRO A 97 -19.31 -3.74 -4.17
C PRO A 97 -18.70 -4.92 -3.40
N PHE A 98 -17.50 -5.37 -3.77
CA PHE A 98 -16.83 -6.44 -3.04
C PHE A 98 -16.32 -5.95 -1.68
N LEU A 99 -15.63 -4.81 -1.64
CA LEU A 99 -15.21 -4.19 -0.38
C LEU A 99 -16.40 -3.86 0.51
N ASN A 100 -17.53 -3.37 -0.05
CA ASN A 100 -18.77 -3.14 0.69
C ASN A 100 -19.25 -4.45 1.35
N SER A 101 -19.22 -5.56 0.61
CA SER A 101 -19.63 -6.87 1.14
C SER A 101 -18.73 -7.35 2.29
N LEU A 102 -17.43 -7.11 2.22
CA LEU A 102 -16.50 -7.41 3.31
C LEU A 102 -16.69 -6.46 4.49
N TYR A 103 -16.87 -5.17 4.22
CA TYR A 103 -17.04 -4.13 5.23
C TYR A 103 -18.23 -4.37 6.14
N HIS A 104 -19.33 -4.91 5.60
CA HIS A 104 -20.54 -5.23 6.32
C HIS A 104 -20.68 -6.71 6.75
N SER A 105 -19.66 -7.52 6.47
CA SER A 105 -19.66 -8.93 6.86
C SER A 105 -19.61 -9.10 8.38
N SER A 106 -20.35 -10.08 8.90
CA SER A 106 -20.24 -10.50 10.31
C SER A 106 -18.87 -11.11 10.65
N ASP A 107 -18.13 -11.53 9.65
CA ASP A 107 -16.83 -12.19 9.78
C ASP A 107 -15.65 -11.22 9.63
N SER A 108 -15.97 -9.91 9.57
CA SER A 108 -15.00 -8.84 9.40
C SER A 108 -15.03 -7.84 10.56
N TYR A 109 -13.87 -7.26 10.85
CA TYR A 109 -13.73 -6.07 11.67
C TYR A 109 -13.49 -4.88 10.73
N SER A 110 -14.39 -3.90 10.74
CA SER A 110 -14.34 -2.73 9.84
C SER A 110 -14.23 -1.44 10.63
N TYR A 111 -13.45 -0.50 10.13
CA TYR A 111 -13.17 0.78 10.77
C TYR A 111 -13.42 1.90 9.77
N SER A 112 -14.20 2.92 10.16
CA SER A 112 -14.56 4.08 9.32
C SER A 112 -13.79 5.35 9.66
N ASN A 113 -12.94 5.33 10.67
CA ASN A 113 -12.23 6.50 11.19
C ASN A 113 -10.72 6.28 11.29
N ILE A 114 -10.17 5.56 10.31
CA ILE A 114 -8.73 5.41 10.12
C ILE A 114 -8.26 6.45 9.12
N PHE A 115 -7.31 7.29 9.52
CA PHE A 115 -6.75 8.36 8.69
C PHE A 115 -5.33 8.02 8.28
N HIS A 116 -4.95 8.35 7.06
CA HIS A 116 -3.59 8.13 6.62
C HIS A 116 -2.61 9.00 7.42
N GLN A 117 -1.42 8.46 7.68
CA GLN A 117 -0.33 9.13 8.40
C GLN A 117 0.91 9.27 7.52
N THR A 118 0.74 9.10 6.21
CA THR A 118 1.84 9.16 5.25
C THR A 118 2.24 10.60 4.95
N GLY A 119 3.52 10.80 4.73
CA GLY A 119 4.09 12.06 4.27
C GLY A 119 4.53 12.01 2.81
N GLN A 120 5.75 12.44 2.55
CA GLN A 120 6.31 12.44 1.19
C GLN A 120 6.67 11.04 0.67
N GLY A 121 6.81 10.06 1.53
CA GLY A 121 7.08 8.68 1.17
C GLY A 121 5.86 7.92 0.63
N LYS A 122 4.65 8.48 0.81
CA LYS A 122 3.41 7.89 0.27
C LYS A 122 3.30 6.40 0.59
N THR A 123 3.18 5.54 -0.45
CA THR A 123 3.12 4.08 -0.33
C THR A 123 4.23 3.52 0.56
N SER A 124 5.48 3.98 0.40
CA SER A 124 6.59 3.49 1.22
C SER A 124 6.50 3.89 2.70
N ASP A 125 5.86 5.01 3.03
CA ASP A 125 5.58 5.37 4.42
C ASP A 125 4.50 4.46 5.02
N ALA A 126 3.45 4.13 4.25
CA ALA A 126 2.42 3.19 4.69
C ALA A 126 3.00 1.79 4.92
N GLU A 127 3.90 1.33 4.06
CA GLU A 127 4.63 0.07 4.24
C GLU A 127 5.50 0.09 5.51
N LEU A 128 6.24 1.17 5.75
CA LEU A 128 7.06 1.32 6.95
C LEU A 128 6.22 1.23 8.23
N MET A 129 5.07 1.92 8.24
CA MET A 129 4.16 1.90 9.39
C MET A 129 3.60 0.52 9.64
N LEU A 130 3.21 -0.19 8.59
CA LEU A 130 2.64 -1.52 8.72
C LEU A 130 3.65 -2.55 9.23
N ASP A 131 4.83 -2.59 8.60
CA ASP A 131 5.84 -3.60 8.91
C ASP A 131 6.59 -3.32 10.22
N ASN A 132 6.71 -2.06 10.63
CA ASN A 132 7.60 -1.67 11.72
C ASN A 132 6.94 -0.85 12.84
N SER A 133 5.67 -0.48 12.73
CA SER A 133 4.98 0.44 13.65
C SER A 133 5.72 1.78 13.84
N LEU A 134 6.37 2.27 12.79
CA LEU A 134 7.13 3.52 12.77
C LEU A 134 6.50 4.51 11.81
N PHE A 135 6.39 5.76 12.20
CA PHE A 135 5.98 6.84 11.29
C PHE A 135 7.03 7.13 10.23
N GLY A 136 6.58 7.61 9.06
CA GLY A 136 7.46 8.10 8.01
C GLY A 136 8.31 9.29 8.45
N LEU A 137 9.33 9.61 7.68
CA LEU A 137 10.21 10.75 7.96
C LEU A 137 9.48 12.08 7.69
N PRO A 138 9.82 13.16 8.39
CA PRO A 138 9.26 14.49 8.13
C PRO A 138 9.52 15.00 6.71
N GLN A 139 10.56 14.50 6.04
CA GLN A 139 10.91 14.84 4.67
C GLN A 139 11.45 13.62 3.92
N GLY A 140 10.93 13.39 2.70
CA GLY A 140 11.30 12.26 1.84
C GLY A 140 10.76 10.94 2.37
N SER A 141 11.31 9.83 1.90
CA SER A 141 10.92 8.48 2.30
C SER A 141 12.01 7.84 3.17
N ALA A 142 11.60 7.16 4.24
CA ALA A 142 12.50 6.34 5.05
C ALA A 142 13.14 5.22 4.23
N PHE A 143 12.40 4.62 3.29
CA PHE A 143 12.91 3.57 2.40
C PHE A 143 14.18 4.02 1.67
N THR A 144 14.12 5.17 0.98
CA THR A 144 15.25 5.67 0.17
C THR A 144 16.35 6.35 0.96
N GLN A 145 16.11 6.71 2.23
CA GLN A 145 17.10 7.45 3.03
C GLN A 145 17.81 6.59 4.07
N ILE A 146 17.10 5.67 4.70
CA ILE A 146 17.62 4.89 5.82
C ILE A 146 17.22 3.41 5.79
N GLY A 147 16.28 3.01 4.91
CA GLY A 147 15.67 1.68 4.93
C GLY A 147 16.68 0.55 4.76
N ALA A 148 17.58 0.66 3.79
CA ALA A 148 18.57 -0.37 3.49
C ALA A 148 19.76 -0.40 4.47
N ASP A 149 19.95 0.67 5.25
CA ASP A 149 21.16 0.87 6.06
C ASP A 149 20.94 0.63 7.56
N ASN A 150 19.73 0.26 7.98
CA ASN A 150 19.39 0.03 9.37
C ASN A 150 18.86 -1.40 9.58
N THR A 151 18.92 -1.86 10.81
CA THR A 151 18.28 -3.11 11.24
C THR A 151 16.92 -2.76 11.81
N PHE A 152 15.88 -3.45 11.35
CA PHE A 152 14.52 -3.26 11.80
C PHE A 152 14.01 -4.50 12.54
N GLN A 153 13.22 -4.29 13.56
CA GLN A 153 12.43 -5.33 14.21
C GLN A 153 11.04 -5.35 13.56
N SER A 154 11.01 -5.78 12.32
CA SER A 154 9.82 -5.77 11.49
C SER A 154 8.85 -6.91 11.80
N ALA A 155 7.61 -6.82 11.32
CA ALA A 155 6.63 -7.89 11.45
C ALA A 155 7.12 -9.22 10.82
N PRO A 156 7.67 -9.25 9.59
CA PRO A 156 8.22 -10.50 9.04
C PRO A 156 9.36 -11.07 9.88
N ALA A 157 10.30 -10.23 10.36
CA ALA A 157 11.39 -10.70 11.25
C ALA A 157 10.84 -11.34 12.53
N ILE A 158 9.90 -10.67 13.22
CA ILE A 158 9.30 -11.20 14.46
C ILE A 158 8.56 -12.51 14.20
N LEU A 159 7.75 -12.56 13.15
CA LEU A 159 6.94 -13.74 12.81
C LEU A 159 7.83 -14.91 12.36
N GLY A 160 8.84 -14.65 11.56
CA GLY A 160 9.80 -15.67 11.09
C GLY A 160 10.63 -16.24 12.23
N GLU A 161 11.34 -15.40 12.98
CA GLU A 161 12.23 -15.82 14.05
C GLU A 161 11.50 -16.48 15.23
N THR A 162 10.33 -15.94 15.60
CA THR A 162 9.63 -16.40 16.82
C THR A 162 8.64 -17.52 16.56
N PHE A 163 7.95 -17.49 15.41
CA PHE A 163 6.81 -18.35 15.12
C PHE A 163 6.97 -19.23 13.88
N GLY A 164 8.09 -19.10 13.16
CA GLY A 164 8.42 -19.93 11.99
C GLY A 164 7.57 -19.63 10.76
N TYR A 165 7.05 -18.39 10.63
CA TYR A 165 6.37 -17.95 9.41
C TYR A 165 7.34 -17.81 8.25
N THR A 166 6.86 -18.14 7.06
CA THR A 166 7.52 -17.76 5.80
C THR A 166 6.95 -16.43 5.35
N SER A 167 7.81 -15.47 4.99
CA SER A 167 7.39 -14.13 4.63
C SER A 167 7.62 -13.83 3.15
N ALA A 168 6.66 -13.16 2.50
CA ALA A 168 6.75 -12.80 1.09
C ALA A 168 6.10 -11.44 0.80
N VAL A 169 6.70 -10.69 -0.13
CA VAL A 169 6.10 -9.49 -0.72
C VAL A 169 5.83 -9.74 -2.20
N PHE A 170 4.69 -9.26 -2.66
CA PHE A 170 4.25 -9.29 -4.06
C PHE A 170 3.99 -7.87 -4.54
N HIS A 171 4.65 -7.47 -5.64
CA HIS A 171 4.47 -6.14 -6.20
C HIS A 171 4.72 -6.12 -7.70
N GLY A 172 3.73 -5.71 -8.47
CA GLY A 172 3.77 -5.71 -9.93
C GLY A 172 4.74 -4.70 -10.57
N ASN A 173 5.55 -3.97 -9.79
CA ASN A 173 6.55 -3.01 -10.25
C ASN A 173 7.97 -3.55 -10.02
N VAL A 174 8.97 -2.84 -10.55
CA VAL A 174 10.40 -3.17 -10.38
C VAL A 174 10.87 -2.96 -8.92
N GLY A 175 11.72 -3.84 -8.45
CA GLY A 175 12.20 -3.83 -7.07
C GLY A 175 12.99 -2.59 -6.66
N SER A 176 13.63 -1.92 -7.63
CA SER A 176 14.37 -0.68 -7.37
C SER A 176 13.49 0.53 -7.04
N PHE A 177 12.19 0.46 -7.34
CA PHE A 177 11.25 1.54 -7.02
C PHE A 177 11.06 1.63 -5.49
N TRP A 178 11.28 2.81 -4.91
CA TRP A 178 11.41 3.04 -3.46
C TRP A 178 12.56 2.29 -2.78
N ASP A 179 13.51 1.73 -3.52
CA ASP A 179 14.61 0.92 -2.98
C ASP A 179 14.16 -0.39 -2.29
N ARG A 180 12.98 -0.91 -2.68
CA ARG A 180 12.35 -2.08 -2.06
C ARG A 180 13.23 -3.33 -2.08
N ASP A 181 13.98 -3.54 -3.16
CA ASP A 181 14.92 -4.65 -3.34
C ASP A 181 15.99 -4.74 -2.23
N ASN A 182 16.33 -3.62 -1.59
CA ASN A 182 17.23 -3.59 -0.45
C ASN A 182 16.51 -3.47 0.89
N VAL A 183 15.43 -2.67 0.95
CA VAL A 183 14.66 -2.45 2.18
C VAL A 183 14.02 -3.74 2.68
N TYR A 184 13.45 -4.56 1.81
CA TYR A 184 12.84 -5.82 2.25
C TYR A 184 13.86 -6.84 2.78
N LYS A 185 15.12 -6.77 2.36
CA LYS A 185 16.19 -7.54 2.99
C LYS A 185 16.48 -7.06 4.41
N SER A 186 16.42 -5.75 4.66
CA SER A 186 16.60 -5.19 6.01
C SER A 186 15.38 -5.40 6.92
N PHE A 187 14.20 -5.68 6.33
CA PHE A 187 13.00 -6.08 7.05
C PHE A 187 12.89 -7.59 7.23
N ASP A 188 13.88 -8.36 6.74
CA ASP A 188 13.96 -9.82 6.86
C ASP A 188 12.81 -10.56 6.17
N TYR A 189 12.37 -10.07 5.00
CA TYR A 189 11.49 -10.85 4.14
C TYR A 189 12.24 -11.98 3.44
N ASP A 190 11.67 -13.19 3.45
CA ASP A 190 12.26 -14.36 2.78
C ASP A 190 12.19 -14.23 1.25
N TYR A 191 11.09 -13.70 0.72
CA TYR A 191 10.83 -13.59 -0.72
C TYR A 191 10.30 -12.23 -1.11
N PHE A 192 10.75 -11.76 -2.29
CA PHE A 192 10.17 -10.60 -2.95
C PHE A 192 9.93 -10.96 -4.42
N PHE A 193 8.65 -10.98 -4.82
CA PHE A 193 8.19 -11.21 -6.18
C PHE A 193 7.87 -9.87 -6.84
N ASP A 194 8.68 -9.49 -7.82
CA ASP A 194 8.61 -8.20 -8.50
C ASP A 194 8.66 -8.34 -10.03
N ALA A 195 8.55 -7.22 -10.74
CA ALA A 195 8.59 -7.19 -12.19
C ALA A 195 9.96 -7.53 -12.80
N ASP A 196 11.05 -7.44 -12.03
CA ASP A 196 12.38 -7.79 -12.52
C ASP A 196 12.62 -9.30 -12.51
N SER A 197 11.93 -10.05 -11.65
CA SER A 197 12.20 -11.47 -11.41
C SER A 197 11.00 -12.40 -11.64
N SER A 198 9.77 -11.92 -11.50
CA SER A 198 8.59 -12.78 -11.36
C SER A 198 7.48 -12.49 -12.36
N TYR A 199 7.37 -11.27 -12.86
CA TYR A 199 6.31 -10.85 -13.77
C TYR A 199 6.87 -10.34 -15.09
N THR A 200 6.12 -10.54 -16.18
CA THR A 200 6.49 -9.98 -17.49
C THR A 200 5.56 -8.82 -17.82
N LEU A 201 6.09 -7.61 -17.86
CA LEU A 201 5.33 -6.42 -18.22
C LEU A 201 5.32 -6.19 -19.73
N THR A 202 4.16 -5.81 -20.25
CA THR A 202 3.93 -5.34 -21.62
C THR A 202 3.06 -4.08 -21.58
N ASP A 203 3.01 -3.33 -22.68
CA ASP A 203 2.15 -2.15 -22.79
C ASP A 203 0.66 -2.46 -22.62
N GLU A 204 0.24 -3.71 -22.89
CA GLU A 204 -1.15 -4.14 -22.81
C GLU A 204 -1.56 -4.56 -21.38
N ASN A 205 -0.64 -5.19 -20.63
CA ASN A 205 -0.93 -5.79 -19.33
C ASN A 205 -0.51 -4.93 -18.14
N SER A 206 0.08 -3.77 -18.38
CA SER A 206 0.60 -2.89 -17.32
C SER A 206 0.05 -1.47 -17.40
N VAL A 207 0.10 -0.80 -16.29
CA VAL A 207 -0.02 0.66 -16.16
C VAL A 207 1.37 1.25 -15.91
N GLU A 208 1.52 2.59 -15.85
CA GLU A 208 2.83 3.25 -15.67
C GLU A 208 3.66 2.68 -14.50
N TYR A 209 2.98 2.17 -13.47
CA TYR A 209 3.59 1.73 -12.20
C TYR A 209 3.62 0.21 -12.00
N GLY A 210 3.23 -0.59 -12.98
CA GLY A 210 3.38 -2.04 -12.91
C GLY A 210 2.23 -2.85 -13.53
N LEU A 211 2.22 -4.15 -13.23
CA LEU A 211 1.25 -5.11 -13.72
C LEU A 211 -0.16 -4.79 -13.20
N LYS A 212 -1.17 -4.80 -14.06
CA LYS A 212 -2.57 -4.56 -13.69
C LYS A 212 -3.07 -5.57 -12.65
N ASP A 213 -3.84 -5.10 -11.67
CA ASP A 213 -4.12 -5.85 -10.43
C ASP A 213 -4.79 -7.21 -10.64
N LYS A 214 -5.71 -7.37 -11.61
CA LYS A 214 -6.30 -8.69 -11.89
C LYS A 214 -5.24 -9.71 -12.31
N LEU A 215 -4.37 -9.32 -13.23
CA LEU A 215 -3.27 -10.15 -13.69
C LEU A 215 -2.21 -10.34 -12.61
N PHE A 216 -1.92 -9.29 -11.85
CA PHE A 216 -1.01 -9.33 -10.72
C PHE A 216 -1.43 -10.37 -9.68
N PHE A 217 -2.68 -10.37 -9.23
CA PHE A 217 -3.18 -11.38 -8.30
C PHE A 217 -3.19 -12.77 -8.92
N GLN A 218 -3.61 -12.91 -10.16
CA GLN A 218 -3.64 -14.19 -10.87
C GLN A 218 -2.24 -14.82 -11.00
N GLU A 219 -1.23 -14.03 -11.38
CA GLU A 219 0.14 -14.52 -11.53
C GLU A 219 0.82 -14.73 -10.17
N SER A 220 0.51 -13.93 -9.16
CA SER A 220 1.04 -14.09 -7.80
C SER A 220 0.53 -15.33 -7.10
N ALA A 221 -0.67 -15.76 -7.41
CA ALA A 221 -1.34 -16.90 -6.79
C ALA A 221 -0.50 -18.20 -6.87
N GLN A 222 0.15 -18.45 -8.02
CA GLN A 222 1.01 -19.62 -8.20
C GLN A 222 2.22 -19.65 -7.26
N TYR A 223 2.74 -18.48 -6.86
CA TYR A 223 3.84 -18.39 -5.90
C TYR A 223 3.31 -18.53 -4.47
N LEU A 224 2.17 -17.91 -4.18
CA LEU A 224 1.54 -17.96 -2.86
C LEU A 224 1.20 -19.40 -2.45
N GLU A 225 0.69 -20.22 -3.37
CA GLU A 225 0.38 -21.64 -3.11
C GLU A 225 1.60 -22.48 -2.73
N GLN A 226 2.79 -22.06 -3.14
CA GLN A 226 4.04 -22.77 -2.89
C GLN A 226 4.71 -22.35 -1.59
N LEU A 227 4.25 -21.26 -0.94
CA LEU A 227 4.84 -20.83 0.33
C LEU A 227 4.57 -21.85 1.43
N PRO A 228 5.59 -22.21 2.23
CA PRO A 228 5.37 -22.95 3.46
C PRO A 228 4.41 -22.20 4.40
N GLN A 229 3.45 -22.93 4.98
CA GLN A 229 2.52 -22.37 5.96
C GLN A 229 3.01 -22.61 7.38
N PRO A 230 2.72 -21.71 8.34
CA PRO A 230 2.02 -20.44 8.12
C PRO A 230 2.88 -19.41 7.39
N PHE A 231 2.26 -18.56 6.58
CA PHE A 231 2.96 -17.49 5.87
C PHE A 231 2.40 -16.10 6.22
N TYR A 232 3.27 -15.10 6.07
CA TYR A 232 2.97 -13.67 6.11
C TYR A 232 3.22 -13.11 4.71
N ALA A 233 2.17 -12.77 3.99
CA ALA A 233 2.24 -12.30 2.61
C ALA A 233 1.69 -10.87 2.50
N LYS A 234 2.41 -9.98 1.82
CA LYS A 234 1.99 -8.60 1.54
C LYS A 234 1.84 -8.40 0.05
N PHE A 235 0.68 -7.91 -0.38
CA PHE A 235 0.37 -7.55 -1.77
C PHE A 235 0.25 -6.04 -1.88
N ILE A 236 0.90 -5.44 -2.88
CA ILE A 236 0.87 -4.00 -3.14
C ILE A 236 0.30 -3.79 -4.53
N THR A 237 -0.93 -3.27 -4.61
CA THR A 237 -1.65 -3.00 -5.85
C THR A 237 -1.12 -1.74 -6.55
N VAL A 238 -1.44 -1.57 -7.84
CA VAL A 238 -0.98 -0.42 -8.64
C VAL A 238 -2.03 0.16 -9.58
N SER A 239 -3.11 -0.57 -9.89
CA SER A 239 -4.04 -0.14 -10.94
C SER A 239 -4.79 1.15 -10.60
N ASN A 240 -5.02 1.43 -9.32
CA ASN A 240 -5.66 2.65 -8.86
C ASN A 240 -4.64 3.77 -8.53
N HIS A 241 -3.51 3.82 -9.26
CA HIS A 241 -2.49 4.86 -9.10
C HIS A 241 -2.75 6.04 -10.02
N PHE A 242 -2.53 7.27 -9.49
CA PHE A 242 -2.57 8.49 -10.33
C PHE A 242 -1.63 8.33 -11.56
N PRO A 243 -2.05 8.71 -12.77
CA PRO A 243 -3.20 9.54 -13.16
C PRO A 243 -4.54 8.79 -13.33
N PHE A 244 -4.69 7.55 -12.87
CA PHE A 244 -5.89 6.71 -12.99
C PHE A 244 -6.26 6.44 -14.45
N PRO A 245 -5.37 5.76 -15.22
CA PRO A 245 -5.57 5.58 -16.64
C PRO A 245 -6.72 4.63 -16.92
N GLU A 246 -7.63 5.06 -17.80
CA GLU A 246 -8.73 4.24 -18.26
C GLU A 246 -8.33 3.48 -19.55
N ASP A 247 -8.80 2.24 -19.65
CA ASP A 247 -8.70 1.40 -20.83
C ASP A 247 -9.92 0.45 -20.94
N GLU A 248 -9.90 -0.45 -21.91
CA GLU A 248 -10.99 -1.40 -22.13
C GLU A 248 -11.23 -2.37 -20.95
N MET A 249 -10.26 -2.54 -20.06
CA MET A 249 -10.35 -3.45 -18.90
C MET A 249 -10.99 -2.80 -17.68
N ASN A 250 -10.94 -1.49 -17.55
CA ASN A 250 -11.39 -0.77 -16.35
C ASN A 250 -12.46 0.31 -16.61
N ASN A 251 -13.10 0.31 -17.77
CA ASN A 251 -14.10 1.30 -18.15
C ASN A 251 -15.51 0.83 -17.76
N THR A 252 -15.87 0.97 -16.47
CA THR A 252 -17.19 0.59 -15.95
C THR A 252 -18.20 1.72 -16.01
N PHE A 253 -17.77 2.95 -15.64
CA PHE A 253 -18.62 4.14 -15.59
C PHE A 253 -18.28 5.09 -16.74
N THR A 254 -19.30 5.63 -17.41
CA THR A 254 -19.14 6.73 -18.37
C THR A 254 -19.34 8.04 -17.64
N LEU A 255 -18.25 8.65 -17.15
CA LEU A 255 -18.26 9.91 -16.42
C LEU A 255 -17.69 11.03 -17.30
N ASP A 256 -18.22 12.25 -17.16
CA ASP A 256 -17.70 13.48 -17.77
C ASP A 256 -17.87 14.65 -16.77
N THR A 257 -17.11 14.57 -15.70
CA THR A 257 -17.10 15.64 -14.67
C THR A 257 -16.31 16.88 -15.12
N GLY A 258 -15.64 16.80 -16.27
CA GLY A 258 -14.68 17.80 -16.75
C GLY A 258 -13.30 17.68 -16.08
N ASP A 259 -13.08 16.65 -15.30
CA ASP A 259 -11.79 16.32 -14.67
C ASP A 259 -11.46 14.84 -14.88
N GLU A 260 -10.63 14.55 -15.90
CA GLU A 260 -10.24 13.19 -16.27
C GLU A 260 -9.63 12.38 -15.09
N THR A 261 -9.03 13.06 -14.12
CA THR A 261 -8.49 12.40 -12.92
C THR A 261 -9.60 11.86 -12.02
N ILE A 262 -10.69 12.61 -11.86
CA ILE A 262 -11.85 12.18 -11.08
C ILE A 262 -12.57 11.04 -11.81
N ASP A 263 -12.75 11.17 -13.12
CA ASP A 263 -13.46 10.18 -13.92
C ASP A 263 -12.72 8.83 -13.89
N GLY A 264 -11.41 8.85 -14.10
CA GLY A 264 -10.56 7.65 -14.04
C GLY A 264 -10.45 7.03 -12.65
N TYR A 265 -10.47 7.84 -11.58
CA TYR A 265 -10.34 7.33 -10.21
C TYR A 265 -11.43 6.31 -9.85
N PHE A 266 -12.68 6.59 -10.18
CA PHE A 266 -13.77 5.66 -9.86
C PHE A 266 -13.71 4.38 -10.69
N ASN A 267 -13.29 4.48 -11.95
CA ASN A 267 -13.13 3.34 -12.84
C ASN A 267 -11.98 2.43 -12.40
N THR A 268 -10.84 3.01 -12.03
CA THR A 268 -9.69 2.24 -11.55
C THR A 268 -9.93 1.66 -10.14
N ALA A 269 -10.66 2.36 -9.26
CA ALA A 269 -11.08 1.83 -7.97
C ALA A 269 -12.03 0.63 -8.13
N ARG A 270 -13.00 0.71 -9.06
CA ARG A 270 -13.87 -0.41 -9.39
C ARG A 270 -13.10 -1.62 -9.91
N TYR A 271 -12.14 -1.40 -10.80
CA TYR A 271 -11.28 -2.46 -11.32
C TYR A 271 -10.47 -3.14 -10.21
N ALA A 272 -9.92 -2.37 -9.27
CA ALA A 272 -9.19 -2.91 -8.11
C ALA A 272 -10.11 -3.74 -7.19
N ASP A 273 -11.35 -3.31 -6.98
CA ASP A 273 -12.37 -4.05 -6.22
C ASP A 273 -12.73 -5.39 -6.88
N GLU A 274 -12.87 -5.41 -8.21
CA GLU A 274 -13.10 -6.64 -8.96
C GLU A 274 -11.89 -7.58 -8.89
N ALA A 275 -10.67 -7.05 -8.96
CA ALA A 275 -9.44 -7.84 -8.81
C ALA A 275 -9.36 -8.50 -7.43
N LEU A 276 -9.78 -7.81 -6.38
CA LEU A 276 -9.90 -8.38 -5.03
C LEU A 276 -10.92 -9.50 -4.98
N ALA A 277 -12.10 -9.32 -5.58
CA ALA A 277 -13.14 -10.37 -5.60
C ALA A 277 -12.64 -11.66 -6.26
N GLU A 278 -11.93 -11.53 -7.39
CA GLU A 278 -11.31 -12.65 -8.10
C GLU A 278 -10.22 -13.32 -7.25
N PHE A 279 -9.36 -12.54 -6.58
CA PHE A 279 -8.32 -13.07 -5.68
C PHE A 279 -8.91 -13.81 -4.48
N PHE A 280 -9.94 -13.28 -3.85
CA PHE A 280 -10.62 -13.96 -2.74
C PHE A 280 -11.31 -15.25 -3.18
N GLN A 281 -11.90 -15.27 -4.39
CA GLN A 281 -12.44 -16.51 -4.95
C GLN A 281 -11.34 -17.54 -5.19
N TYR A 282 -10.20 -17.11 -5.74
CA TYR A 282 -9.03 -17.95 -5.90
C TYR A 282 -8.56 -18.56 -4.56
N MET A 283 -8.44 -17.75 -3.52
CA MET A 283 -8.05 -18.22 -2.17
C MET A 283 -9.01 -19.29 -1.60
N LYS A 284 -10.30 -19.17 -1.92
CA LYS A 284 -11.31 -20.20 -1.56
C LYS A 284 -11.10 -21.48 -2.35
N ASP A 285 -10.91 -21.37 -3.65
CA ASP A 285 -10.73 -22.52 -4.55
C ASP A 285 -9.43 -23.27 -4.23
N ALA A 286 -8.38 -22.58 -3.82
CA ALA A 286 -7.11 -23.14 -3.36
C ALA A 286 -7.17 -23.73 -1.93
N GLY A 287 -8.27 -23.54 -1.21
CA GLY A 287 -8.44 -24.02 0.18
C GLY A 287 -7.58 -23.25 1.20
N LEU A 288 -7.13 -22.04 0.86
CA LEU A 288 -6.32 -21.19 1.72
C LEU A 288 -7.16 -20.22 2.55
N TYR A 289 -8.38 -19.89 2.09
CA TYR A 289 -9.21 -18.83 2.65
C TYR A 289 -9.52 -19.02 4.14
N ASP A 290 -9.99 -20.20 4.55
CA ASP A 290 -10.47 -20.44 5.93
C ASP A 290 -9.35 -20.39 6.98
N ASN A 291 -8.10 -20.59 6.56
CA ASN A 291 -6.92 -20.53 7.43
C ASN A 291 -6.12 -19.24 7.23
N THR A 292 -6.72 -18.18 6.70
CA THR A 292 -6.02 -16.93 6.43
C THR A 292 -6.72 -15.74 7.08
N LEU A 293 -5.97 -14.91 7.79
CA LEU A 293 -6.38 -13.58 8.20
C LEU A 293 -6.04 -12.59 7.07
N PHE A 294 -7.06 -11.94 6.53
CA PHE A 294 -6.88 -10.88 5.53
C PHE A 294 -6.94 -9.51 6.20
N VAL A 295 -6.01 -8.64 5.86
CA VAL A 295 -5.97 -7.23 6.31
C VAL A 295 -5.89 -6.34 5.09
N LEU A 296 -6.96 -5.57 4.86
CA LEU A 296 -7.07 -4.64 3.73
C LEU A 296 -7.05 -3.21 4.25
N TYR A 297 -6.28 -2.35 3.62
CA TYR A 297 -6.20 -0.93 3.96
C TYR A 297 -5.80 -0.09 2.75
N GLY A 298 -6.30 1.15 2.68
CA GLY A 298 -5.80 2.15 1.74
C GLY A 298 -4.48 2.74 2.24
N ASP A 299 -3.53 2.95 1.35
CA ASP A 299 -2.20 3.42 1.73
C ASP A 299 -2.13 4.94 1.97
N HIS A 300 -2.73 5.72 1.10
CA HIS A 300 -2.84 7.18 1.19
C HIS A 300 -4.02 7.70 0.37
N PHE A 301 -4.26 9.02 0.40
CA PHE A 301 -5.29 9.63 -0.43
C PHE A 301 -4.93 9.51 -1.93
N GLY A 302 -5.95 9.24 -2.76
CA GLY A 302 -5.84 9.19 -4.22
C GLY A 302 -6.09 10.56 -4.86
N ILE A 303 -7.12 11.26 -4.40
CA ILE A 303 -7.55 12.53 -4.96
C ILE A 303 -6.96 13.70 -4.17
N SER A 304 -6.30 14.61 -4.88
CA SER A 304 -5.76 15.85 -4.30
C SER A 304 -6.89 16.80 -3.87
N SER A 305 -6.75 17.48 -2.73
CA SER A 305 -7.69 18.47 -2.21
C SER A 305 -8.01 19.59 -3.21
N SER A 306 -7.12 19.85 -4.17
CA SER A 306 -7.38 20.81 -5.26
C SER A 306 -8.53 20.41 -6.19
N ARG A 307 -8.99 19.14 -6.14
CA ARG A 307 -10.10 18.60 -6.96
C ARG A 307 -11.40 18.43 -6.17
N ASN A 308 -11.41 18.89 -4.93
CA ASN A 308 -12.53 18.69 -4.03
C ASN A 308 -13.84 19.31 -4.56
N GLU A 309 -13.80 20.44 -5.25
CA GLU A 309 -15.00 21.05 -5.84
C GLU A 309 -15.72 20.12 -6.83
N THR A 310 -14.96 19.34 -7.60
CA THR A 310 -15.51 18.35 -8.55
C THR A 310 -15.93 17.08 -7.83
N LEU A 311 -15.16 16.63 -6.85
CA LEU A 311 -15.42 15.39 -6.11
C LEU A 311 -16.65 15.48 -5.20
N ALA A 312 -16.83 16.59 -4.49
CA ALA A 312 -17.86 16.72 -3.46
C ALA A 312 -19.29 16.37 -3.91
N PRO A 313 -19.78 16.87 -5.06
CA PRO A 313 -21.12 16.53 -5.51
C PRO A 313 -21.31 15.03 -5.76
N LEU A 314 -20.27 14.34 -6.21
CA LEU A 314 -20.32 12.91 -6.54
C LEU A 314 -20.44 12.04 -5.29
N ILE A 315 -19.77 12.42 -4.21
CA ILE A 315 -19.78 11.69 -2.93
C ILE A 315 -20.84 12.21 -1.94
N GLY A 316 -21.70 13.14 -2.38
CA GLY A 316 -22.73 13.74 -1.51
C GLY A 316 -22.18 14.63 -0.40
N ALA A 317 -20.93 15.10 -0.51
CA ALA A 317 -20.29 15.98 0.45
C ALA A 317 -20.74 17.44 0.27
N ASN A 318 -20.74 18.21 1.37
CA ASN A 318 -21.03 19.63 1.31
C ASN A 318 -19.75 20.44 1.10
N PRO A 319 -19.56 21.11 -0.05
CA PRO A 319 -18.35 21.87 -0.34
C PRO A 319 -18.10 23.04 0.64
N ASP A 320 -19.14 23.53 1.34
CA ASP A 320 -19.01 24.60 2.33
C ASP A 320 -18.36 24.13 3.65
N LEU A 321 -18.17 22.81 3.82
CA LEU A 321 -17.55 22.19 5.00
C LEU A 321 -16.13 21.64 4.73
N TRP A 322 -15.50 22.09 3.67
CA TRP A 322 -14.20 21.59 3.21
C TRP A 322 -13.11 21.48 4.27
N GLY A 323 -12.96 22.46 5.13
CA GLY A 323 -11.94 22.44 6.17
C GLY A 323 -12.08 21.28 7.17
N ALA A 324 -13.27 20.66 7.23
CA ALA A 324 -13.52 19.47 8.05
C ALA A 324 -13.36 18.16 7.27
N TYR A 325 -13.36 18.22 5.93
CA TYR A 325 -13.21 17.04 5.06
C TYR A 325 -11.77 16.81 4.60
N ASP A 326 -10.94 17.84 4.53
CA ASP A 326 -9.53 17.71 4.14
C ASP A 326 -8.74 16.77 5.06
N ASP A 327 -9.14 16.70 6.35
CA ASP A 327 -8.52 15.80 7.34
C ASP A 327 -9.20 14.43 7.43
N ALA A 328 -10.37 14.25 6.80
CA ALA A 328 -11.20 13.04 6.93
C ALA A 328 -11.26 12.19 5.65
N MET A 329 -10.77 12.69 4.53
CA MET A 329 -10.64 11.97 3.27
C MET A 329 -9.21 11.67 2.97
#